data_c70b55cabaaf79d6f91d4aaf06ae40a4
#
_entry.id   c70b55cabaaf79d6f91d4aaf06ae40a4
#
_cell.length_a   1.000
_cell.length_b   1.000
_cell.length_c   1.000
_cell.angle_alpha   90.00
_cell.angle_beta   90.00
_cell.angle_gamma   90.00
#
_symmetry.space_group_name_H-M   'P 1'
#
loop_
_entity.id
_entity.type
_entity.pdbx_description
1 polymer ?
#
loop_
_entity_poly.entity_id
_entity_poly.type
_entity_poly.pdbx_seq_one_letter_code
_entity_poly.pdbx_strand_id
1 'polypeptide(L)'
;MSETLVARVVYIVDADESVRQGLARVVDSAGLESAPCESLEVFLRQTPAPRVACAVLDISALGQCAPGTWSRLRTMGAAMPIIALSVRDDPATRRTARELGAAAFFRKPVDAAALLDSIDWVTRAEGTRTAG
;
A
#
# COMPACT_ATOMS: atom_id res chain seq x y z
N MET A 1 26.72 4.92 -14.56
CA MET A 1 26.16 4.94 -14.39
C MET A 1 25.44 4.77 -13.76
N SER A 2 25.40 4.81 -13.51
CA SER A 2 24.73 4.40 -12.85
C SER A 2 23.57 4.77 -12.87
N GLU A 3 23.01 4.36 -13.48
CA GLU A 3 21.94 4.65 -13.42
C GLU A 3 21.47 4.65 -12.26
N THR A 4 20.87 5.45 -11.98
CA THR A 4 20.30 5.57 -10.76
C THR A 4 19.11 4.69 -10.69
N LEU A 5 19.19 3.68 -9.89
CA LEU A 5 18.06 2.85 -9.63
C LEU A 5 17.18 3.60 -8.65
N VAL A 6 15.96 3.89 -9.07
CA VAL A 6 15.00 4.50 -8.17
C VAL A 6 14.53 3.44 -7.19
N ALA A 7 14.74 3.68 -5.91
CA ALA A 7 14.29 2.74 -4.89
C ALA A 7 12.77 2.68 -4.87
N ARG A 8 12.23 1.49 -4.78
CA ARG A 8 10.79 1.28 -4.67
C ARG A 8 10.46 1.04 -3.20
N VAL A 9 9.61 1.88 -2.66
CA VAL A 9 9.22 1.83 -1.26
C VAL A 9 7.80 1.31 -1.14
N VAL A 10 7.59 0.36 -0.25
CA VAL A 10 6.27 -0.21 0.01
C VAL A 10 5.90 0.10 1.44
N TYR A 11 4.94 0.98 1.62
CA TYR A 11 4.38 1.25 2.94
C TYR A 11 3.43 0.13 3.29
N ILE A 12 3.55 -0.37 4.52
CA ILE A 12 2.71 -1.48 4.99
C ILE A 12 1.96 -1.00 6.21
N VAL A 13 0.67 -0.78 6.05
CA VAL A 13 -0.16 -0.20 7.12
C VAL A 13 -1.09 -1.27 7.65
N ASP A 14 -0.83 -1.75 8.85
CA ASP A 14 -1.62 -2.80 9.48
C ASP A 14 -1.42 -2.71 10.98
N ALA A 15 -2.51 -2.72 11.73
CA ALA A 15 -2.45 -2.65 13.18
C ALA A 15 -1.90 -3.95 13.79
N ASP A 16 -2.04 -5.07 13.09
CA ASP A 16 -1.55 -6.37 13.58
C ASP A 16 -0.06 -6.45 13.33
N GLU A 17 0.71 -6.48 14.40
CA GLU A 17 2.17 -6.49 14.31
C GLU A 17 2.70 -7.71 13.57
N SER A 18 2.10 -8.86 13.80
CA SER A 18 2.54 -10.11 13.17
C SER A 18 2.35 -10.04 11.66
N VAL A 19 1.20 -9.57 11.21
CA VAL A 19 0.92 -9.41 9.79
C VAL A 19 1.85 -8.37 9.19
N ARG A 20 1.99 -7.24 9.87
CA ARG A 20 2.83 -6.13 9.39
C ARG A 20 4.27 -6.58 9.20
N GLN A 21 4.82 -7.30 10.17
CA GLN A 21 6.20 -7.76 10.09
C GLN A 21 6.37 -8.87 9.05
N GLY A 22 5.38 -9.74 8.93
CA GLY A 22 5.42 -10.78 7.91
C GLY A 22 5.44 -10.19 6.50
N LEU A 23 4.60 -9.20 6.26
CA LEU A 23 4.57 -8.53 4.96
C LEU A 23 5.87 -7.77 4.69
N ALA A 24 6.43 -7.14 5.72
CA ALA A 24 7.71 -6.43 5.56
C ALA A 24 8.80 -7.39 5.13
N ARG A 25 8.86 -8.59 5.71
CA ARG A 25 9.86 -9.58 5.31
C ARG A 25 9.68 -10.01 3.86
N VAL A 26 8.44 -10.19 3.44
CA VAL A 26 8.15 -10.55 2.05
C VAL A 26 8.67 -9.47 1.11
N VAL A 27 8.36 -8.21 1.43
CA VAL A 27 8.78 -7.08 0.62
C VAL A 27 10.31 -6.97 0.58
N ASP A 28 10.94 -7.06 1.74
CA ASP A 28 12.41 -6.96 1.83
C ASP A 28 13.08 -8.08 1.06
N SER A 29 12.50 -9.29 1.10
CA SER A 29 13.09 -10.44 0.40
C SER A 29 13.08 -10.27 -1.11
N ALA A 30 12.21 -9.41 -1.61
CA ALA A 30 12.12 -9.14 -3.05
C ALA A 30 13.02 -7.98 -3.49
N GLY A 31 13.83 -7.44 -2.59
CA GLY A 31 14.73 -6.35 -2.92
C GLY A 31 14.08 -4.98 -2.90
N LEU A 32 12.87 -4.89 -2.33
CA LEU A 32 12.17 -3.63 -2.17
C LEU A 32 12.44 -3.08 -0.78
N GLU A 33 12.13 -1.83 -0.58
CA GLU A 33 12.28 -1.21 0.74
C GLU A 33 10.92 -1.18 1.43
N SER A 34 10.81 -1.79 2.61
CA SER A 34 9.56 -1.77 3.35
C SER A 34 9.52 -0.61 4.34
N ALA A 35 8.35 -0.02 4.51
CA ALA A 35 8.13 1.04 5.47
C ALA A 35 6.89 0.68 6.29
N PRO A 36 7.05 -0.13 7.34
CA PRO A 36 5.90 -0.55 8.14
C PRO A 36 5.35 0.60 8.97
N CYS A 37 4.03 0.68 9.02
CA CYS A 37 3.31 1.70 9.81
C CYS A 37 2.25 1.00 10.63
N GLU A 38 2.18 1.32 11.91
CA GLU A 38 1.25 0.64 12.80
C GLU A 38 -0.18 1.19 12.71
N SER A 39 -0.35 2.36 12.09
CA SER A 39 -1.66 2.97 11.97
C SER A 39 -1.74 3.86 10.75
N LEU A 40 -2.96 4.21 10.38
CA LEU A 40 -3.20 5.17 9.30
C LEU A 40 -2.62 6.52 9.62
N GLU A 41 -2.70 6.94 10.89
CA GLU A 41 -2.18 8.23 11.31
C GLU A 41 -0.67 8.29 11.13
N VAL A 42 0.03 7.22 11.50
CA VAL A 42 1.48 7.17 11.32
C VAL A 42 1.81 7.24 9.84
N PHE A 43 1.09 6.48 9.01
CA PHE A 43 1.30 6.48 7.57
C PHE A 43 1.10 7.87 6.98
N LEU A 44 0.03 8.54 7.37
CA LEU A 44 -0.30 9.85 6.80
C LEU A 44 0.67 10.96 7.22
N ARG A 45 1.45 10.72 8.26
CA ARG A 45 2.49 11.66 8.67
C ARG A 45 3.78 11.49 7.88
N GLN A 46 3.90 10.40 7.12
CA GLN A 46 5.09 10.19 6.29
C GLN A 46 5.08 11.18 5.15
N THR A 47 6.23 11.78 4.88
CA THR A 47 6.38 12.64 3.72
C THR A 47 6.78 11.75 2.55
N PRO A 48 6.01 11.76 1.46
CA PRO A 48 6.40 10.93 0.31
C PRO A 48 7.77 11.35 -0.19
N ALA A 49 8.66 10.39 -0.25
CA ALA A 49 9.97 10.64 -0.82
C ALA A 49 9.82 10.72 -2.34
N PRO A 50 10.74 11.41 -3.03
CA PRO A 50 10.70 11.44 -4.49
C PRO A 50 11.17 10.10 -5.05
N ARG A 51 10.40 9.06 -4.81
CA ARG A 51 10.69 7.69 -5.22
C ARG A 51 9.39 7.02 -5.63
N VAL A 52 9.54 5.94 -6.39
CA VAL A 52 8.39 5.13 -6.74
C VAL A 52 7.92 4.40 -5.49
N ALA A 53 6.64 4.52 -5.17
CA ALA A 53 6.11 3.97 -3.93
C ALA A 53 4.70 3.44 -4.12
N CYS A 54 4.29 2.57 -3.22
CA CYS A 54 2.90 2.15 -3.10
C CYS A 54 2.61 1.86 -1.63
N ALA A 55 1.33 1.77 -1.29
CA ALA A 55 0.91 1.46 0.07
C ALA A 55 0.08 0.18 0.07
N VAL A 56 0.46 -0.75 0.93
CA VAL A 56 -0.33 -1.96 1.21
C VAL A 56 -1.08 -1.67 2.49
N LEU A 57 -2.39 -1.59 2.41
CA LEU A 57 -3.21 -0.99 3.44
C LEU A 57 -4.32 -1.92 3.88
N ASP A 58 -4.34 -2.27 5.17
CA ASP A 58 -5.47 -2.99 5.75
C ASP A 58 -6.63 -2.02 5.88
N ILE A 59 -7.71 -2.27 5.14
CA ILE A 59 -8.84 -1.34 5.12
C ILE A 59 -9.88 -1.66 6.19
N SER A 60 -9.63 -2.65 7.05
CA SER A 60 -10.59 -3.02 8.09
C SER A 60 -10.86 -1.88 9.06
N ALA A 61 -9.89 -1.01 9.28
CA ALA A 61 -10.02 0.08 10.23
C ALA A 61 -10.66 1.34 9.65
N LEU A 62 -10.93 1.36 8.35
CA LEU A 62 -11.39 2.59 7.70
C LEU A 62 -12.77 3.04 8.18
N GLY A 63 -13.62 2.10 8.57
CA GLY A 63 -14.94 2.45 9.08
C GLY A 63 -14.91 3.16 10.42
N GLN A 64 -13.78 3.13 11.09
CA GLN A 64 -13.61 3.73 12.41
C GLN A 64 -12.71 4.96 12.38
N CYS A 65 -12.21 5.35 11.23
CA CYS A 65 -11.32 6.49 11.16
C CYS A 65 -12.11 7.80 11.07
N ALA A 66 -11.44 8.89 11.43
CA ALA A 66 -12.06 10.21 11.35
C ALA A 66 -12.31 10.58 9.88
N PRO A 67 -13.34 11.38 9.61
CA PRO A 67 -13.63 11.79 8.22
C PRO A 67 -12.44 12.46 7.53
N GLY A 68 -11.65 13.23 8.26
CA GLY A 68 -10.46 13.84 7.67
C GLY A 68 -9.43 12.82 7.24
N THR A 69 -9.33 11.72 7.96
CA THR A 69 -8.42 10.63 7.60
C THR A 69 -8.79 10.03 6.26
N TRP A 70 -10.09 9.78 6.06
CA TRP A 70 -10.57 9.23 4.79
C TRP A 70 -10.21 10.14 3.61
N SER A 71 -10.46 11.44 3.77
CA SER A 71 -10.16 12.40 2.72
C SER A 71 -8.67 12.44 2.39
N ARG A 72 -7.83 12.39 3.42
CA ARG A 72 -6.38 12.40 3.22
C ARG A 72 -5.91 11.14 2.52
N LEU A 73 -6.50 9.99 2.85
CA LEU A 73 -6.16 8.74 2.19
C LEU A 73 -6.51 8.79 0.70
N ARG A 74 -7.67 9.33 0.38
CA ARG A 74 -8.07 9.44 -1.02
C ARG A 74 -7.14 10.37 -1.80
N THR A 75 -6.75 11.46 -1.19
CA THR A 75 -5.79 12.37 -1.80
C THR A 75 -4.44 11.68 -2.02
N MET A 76 -3.99 10.94 -1.02
CA MET A 76 -2.72 10.22 -1.13
C MET A 76 -2.80 9.13 -2.18
N GLY A 77 -3.94 8.44 -2.28
CA GLY A 77 -4.14 7.40 -3.28
C GLY A 77 -4.11 7.91 -4.70
N ALA A 78 -4.44 9.19 -4.91
CA ALA A 78 -4.33 9.78 -6.23
C ALA A 78 -2.86 10.00 -6.62
N ALA A 79 -1.98 10.10 -5.63
CA ALA A 79 -0.55 10.32 -5.86
C ALA A 79 0.27 9.03 -5.77
N MET A 80 -0.27 8.00 -5.15
CA MET A 80 0.47 6.77 -4.87
C MET A 80 -0.50 5.60 -4.93
N PRO A 81 -0.17 4.52 -5.68
CA PRO A 81 -1.06 3.36 -5.73
C PRO A 81 -1.30 2.75 -4.35
N ILE A 82 -2.53 2.32 -4.11
CA ILE A 82 -2.90 1.65 -2.88
C ILE A 82 -3.35 0.24 -3.21
N ILE A 83 -2.79 -0.73 -2.48
CA ILE A 83 -3.22 -2.12 -2.53
C ILE A 83 -3.98 -2.39 -1.24
N ALA A 84 -5.25 -2.69 -1.33
CA ALA A 84 -6.10 -2.88 -0.16
C ALA A 84 -6.07 -4.33 0.30
N LEU A 85 -5.98 -4.53 1.60
CA LEU A 85 -6.08 -5.85 2.22
C LEU A 85 -7.24 -5.88 3.19
N SER A 86 -7.90 -7.03 3.34
CA SER A 86 -8.92 -7.21 4.36
C SER A 86 -9.13 -8.70 4.63
N VAL A 87 -9.54 -9.03 5.87
CA VAL A 87 -9.97 -10.39 6.18
C VAL A 87 -11.34 -10.67 5.59
N ARG A 88 -12.07 -9.64 5.18
CA ARG A 88 -13.42 -9.75 4.64
C ARG A 88 -13.38 -9.51 3.14
N ASP A 89 -14.30 -10.20 2.45
CA ASP A 89 -14.40 -10.10 1.00
C ASP A 89 -15.88 -10.03 0.61
N ASP A 90 -16.64 -9.20 1.32
CA ASP A 90 -18.05 -8.99 1.04
C ASP A 90 -18.22 -7.75 0.15
N PRO A 91 -19.43 -7.53 -0.40
CA PRO A 91 -19.65 -6.38 -1.28
C PRO A 91 -19.36 -5.04 -0.64
N ALA A 92 -19.62 -4.89 0.67
CA ALA A 92 -19.35 -3.62 1.34
C ALA A 92 -17.85 -3.35 1.43
N THR A 93 -17.08 -4.38 1.74
CA THR A 93 -15.62 -4.25 1.81
C THR A 93 -15.04 -3.91 0.44
N ARG A 94 -15.52 -4.59 -0.61
CA ARG A 94 -15.04 -4.30 -1.96
C ARG A 94 -15.43 -2.90 -2.41
N ARG A 95 -16.59 -2.42 -1.99
CA ARG A 95 -16.98 -1.05 -2.29
C ARG A 95 -16.06 -0.05 -1.62
N THR A 96 -15.68 -0.30 -0.36
CA THR A 96 -14.74 0.55 0.34
C THR A 96 -13.42 0.63 -0.41
N ALA A 97 -12.90 -0.50 -0.89
CA ALA A 97 -11.66 -0.52 -1.64
C ALA A 97 -11.79 0.31 -2.93
N ARG A 98 -12.91 0.18 -3.63
CA ARG A 98 -13.14 0.95 -4.86
C ARG A 98 -13.24 2.44 -4.57
N GLU A 99 -13.93 2.82 -3.52
CA GLU A 99 -14.10 4.23 -3.17
C GLU A 99 -12.78 4.85 -2.76
N LEU A 100 -11.91 4.05 -2.17
CA LEU A 100 -10.57 4.51 -1.83
C LEU A 100 -9.70 4.69 -3.08
N GLY A 101 -10.08 4.06 -4.18
CA GLY A 101 -9.28 4.09 -5.39
C GLY A 101 -8.17 3.05 -5.40
N ALA A 102 -8.35 1.96 -4.68
CA ALA A 102 -7.33 0.91 -4.60
C ALA A 102 -7.07 0.31 -5.98
N ALA A 103 -5.79 0.13 -6.29
CA ALA A 103 -5.37 -0.48 -7.55
C ALA A 103 -5.55 -1.98 -7.53
N ALA A 104 -5.58 -2.59 -6.35
CA ALA A 104 -5.77 -4.03 -6.19
C ALA A 104 -6.35 -4.30 -4.82
N PHE A 105 -6.98 -5.46 -4.67
CA PHE A 105 -7.58 -5.90 -3.41
C PHE A 105 -7.20 -7.36 -3.17
N PHE A 106 -6.74 -7.67 -1.96
CA PHE A 106 -6.42 -9.03 -1.56
C PHE A 106 -7.11 -9.38 -0.27
N ARG A 107 -7.65 -10.57 -0.20
CA ARG A 107 -8.18 -11.12 1.04
C ARG A 107 -7.04 -11.73 1.85
N LYS A 108 -7.05 -11.52 3.16
CA LYS A 108 -6.07 -12.15 4.05
C LYS A 108 -6.49 -13.59 4.36
N PRO A 109 -5.56 -14.52 4.49
CA PRO A 109 -4.11 -14.33 4.37
C PRO A 109 -3.70 -14.16 2.91
N VAL A 110 -2.76 -13.25 2.69
CA VAL A 110 -2.34 -12.88 1.33
C VAL A 110 -1.31 -13.87 0.81
N ASP A 111 -1.48 -14.26 -0.45
CA ASP A 111 -0.44 -15.05 -1.14
C ASP A 111 0.72 -14.10 -1.46
N ALA A 112 1.90 -14.44 -0.94
CA ALA A 112 3.07 -13.57 -1.09
C ALA A 112 3.45 -13.32 -2.55
N ALA A 113 3.40 -14.35 -3.38
CA ALA A 113 3.77 -14.19 -4.79
C ALA A 113 2.79 -13.26 -5.52
N ALA A 114 1.50 -13.43 -5.26
CA ALA A 114 0.49 -12.58 -5.89
C ALA A 114 0.64 -11.13 -5.44
N LEU A 115 0.94 -10.91 -4.16
CA LEU A 115 1.14 -9.57 -3.64
C LEU A 115 2.36 -8.93 -4.28
N LEU A 116 3.47 -9.64 -4.36
CA LEU A 116 4.69 -9.11 -4.96
C LEU A 116 4.49 -8.78 -6.44
N ASP A 117 3.75 -9.63 -7.16
CA ASP A 117 3.44 -9.34 -8.56
C ASP A 117 2.64 -8.04 -8.68
N SER A 118 1.67 -7.85 -7.80
CA SER A 118 0.84 -6.65 -7.82
C SER A 118 1.65 -5.42 -7.49
N ILE A 119 2.52 -5.50 -6.47
CA ILE A 119 3.41 -4.40 -6.10
C ILE A 119 4.30 -4.02 -7.28
N ASP A 120 4.90 -5.02 -7.92
CA ASP A 120 5.78 -4.79 -9.05
C ASP A 120 5.03 -4.09 -10.18
N TRP A 121 3.83 -4.56 -10.47
CA TRP A 121 3.04 -4.00 -11.55
C TRP A 121 2.67 -2.53 -11.30
N VAL A 122 2.16 -2.21 -10.11
CA VAL A 122 1.72 -0.84 -9.82
C VAL A 122 2.90 0.12 -9.71
N THR A 123 4.04 -0.34 -9.18
CA THR A 123 5.20 0.54 -9.05
C THR A 123 5.91 0.72 -10.39
N ARG A 124 5.87 -0.26 -11.27
CA ARG A 124 6.41 -0.08 -12.63
C ARG A 124 5.57 0.91 -13.41
N ALA A 125 4.24 0.80 -13.32
CA ALA A 125 3.36 1.71 -14.01
C ALA A 125 3.58 3.13 -13.53
N GLU A 126 3.75 3.32 -12.22
CA GLU A 126 4.01 4.62 -11.65
C GLU A 126 5.34 5.18 -12.12
N GLY A 127 6.38 4.34 -12.13
CA GLY A 127 7.70 4.74 -12.60
C GLY A 127 7.68 5.13 -14.06
N THR A 128 6.96 4.36 -14.89
CA THR A 128 6.84 4.66 -16.29
C THR A 128 6.13 6.00 -16.51
N ARG A 129 5.06 6.24 -15.76
CA ARG A 129 4.35 7.50 -15.84
C ARG A 129 5.23 8.67 -15.45
N THR A 130 6.00 8.47 -14.39
CA THR A 130 6.90 9.51 -13.90
C THR A 130 8.00 9.80 -14.91
N ALA A 131 8.49 8.76 -15.57
CA ALA A 131 9.55 8.90 -16.55
C ALA A 131 9.06 9.54 -17.85
N GLY A 132 7.78 9.32 -18.14
CA GLY A 132 7.17 9.92 -19.33
C GLY A 132 6.82 11.35 -19.09
#